data_b4ae4bc1b196fb5fcd20ce19ab388ccc
#
_entry.id   b4ae4bc1b196fb5fcd20ce19ab388ccc
#
_cell.length_a   1.000
_cell.length_b   1.000
_cell.length_c   1.000
_cell.angle_alpha   90.00
_cell.angle_beta   90.00
_cell.angle_gamma   90.00
#
_symmetry.space_group_name_H-M   'P 1'
#
loop_
_entity.id
_entity.type
_entity.pdbx_description
1 polymer ?
#
loop_
_entity_poly.entity_id
_entity_poly.type
_entity_poly.pdbx_seq_one_letter_code
_entity_poly.pdbx_strand_id
1 'polypeptide(L)'
;FAERMSRVQSLERFIHVGTAMSCAPGPNTLVTESELDSQREQHVVEYTWSKATIEKKMTECLPNLPLVIARPSIVVGHSEQGCLPSASIFWVFLMVFTLRKFTCELQDHVDVIPVDYCADALIRLLSAEGVLHEVIHISAGTDSSVTFAEIYEALAKATGEQTLISDYQKVSYKQLAESQKSFKNIFGPCNERVMLRAMSLYGHFSGLNVIFDNAKLLKIGASKPAKFTDYLDRCVTSTRGVTIAELMQIDFK
;
A
#
# COMPACT_ATOMS: atom_id res chain seq x y z
N PHE A 1 1.70 21.92 -13.00
CA PHE A 1 0.55 21.43 -13.76
C PHE A 1 -0.76 21.93 -13.13
N ALA A 2 -1.04 21.65 -11.86
CA ALA A 2 -2.26 22.07 -11.15
C ALA A 2 -2.55 23.59 -11.25
N GLU A 3 -1.52 24.42 -11.13
CA GLU A 3 -1.64 25.89 -11.31
C GLU A 3 -2.13 26.30 -12.71
N ARG A 4 -1.73 25.57 -13.75
CA ARG A 4 -2.27 25.80 -15.11
C ARG A 4 -3.72 25.38 -15.21
N MET A 5 -4.07 24.24 -14.60
CA MET A 5 -5.43 23.73 -14.61
C MET A 5 -6.40 24.61 -13.82
N SER A 6 -5.96 25.27 -12.74
CA SER A 6 -6.81 26.19 -11.98
C SER A 6 -7.27 27.43 -12.76
N ARG A 7 -6.66 27.71 -13.93
CA ARG A 7 -7.04 28.80 -14.85
C ARG A 7 -8.02 28.38 -15.92
N VAL A 8 -8.37 27.08 -16.01
CA VAL A 8 -9.30 26.55 -17.00
C VAL A 8 -10.73 26.69 -16.47
N GLN A 9 -11.52 27.60 -17.03
CA GLN A 9 -12.87 27.89 -16.54
C GLN A 9 -13.86 26.74 -16.68
N SER A 10 -13.65 25.84 -17.65
CA SER A 10 -14.49 24.67 -17.89
C SER A 10 -14.05 23.42 -17.14
N LEU A 11 -13.05 23.52 -16.25
CA LEU A 11 -12.59 22.40 -15.46
C LEU A 11 -13.60 22.12 -14.34
N GLU A 12 -14.27 21.01 -14.42
CA GLU A 12 -15.25 20.58 -13.41
C GLU A 12 -14.63 19.84 -12.24
N ARG A 13 -13.47 19.16 -12.48
CA ARG A 13 -12.81 18.37 -11.44
C ARG A 13 -11.33 18.15 -11.72
N PHE A 14 -10.55 18.18 -10.65
CA PHE A 14 -9.13 17.83 -10.63
C PHE A 14 -8.88 16.81 -9.52
N ILE A 15 -8.56 15.56 -9.89
CA ILE A 15 -8.23 14.53 -8.92
C ILE A 15 -6.72 14.46 -8.73
N HIS A 16 -6.26 14.75 -7.53
CA HIS A 16 -4.88 14.48 -7.12
C HIS A 16 -4.78 13.10 -6.49
N VAL A 17 -3.95 12.25 -7.06
CA VAL A 17 -3.69 10.91 -6.49
C VAL A 17 -2.47 10.99 -5.57
N GLY A 18 -2.75 10.98 -4.28
CA GLY A 18 -1.76 10.97 -3.19
C GLY A 18 -1.43 9.55 -2.72
N THR A 19 -1.39 9.37 -1.41
CA THR A 19 -1.27 8.09 -0.72
C THR A 19 -1.92 8.20 0.66
N ALA A 20 -2.54 7.14 1.14
CA ALA A 20 -3.11 7.12 2.50
C ALA A 20 -2.05 7.37 3.58
N MET A 21 -0.79 7.05 3.30
CA MET A 21 0.34 7.30 4.20
C MET A 21 0.80 8.77 4.24
N SER A 22 0.22 9.68 3.43
CA SER A 22 0.56 11.12 3.47
C SER A 22 0.15 11.81 4.77
N CYS A 23 -0.72 11.22 5.56
CA CYS A 23 -1.09 11.74 6.88
C CYS A 23 -0.09 11.41 7.99
N ALA A 24 0.98 10.65 7.71
CA ALA A 24 1.95 10.17 8.70
C ALA A 24 1.29 9.53 9.95
N PRO A 25 0.49 8.47 9.78
CA PRO A 25 -0.32 7.91 10.86
C PRO A 25 0.55 7.37 12.00
N GLY A 26 0.09 7.55 13.23
CA GLY A 26 0.64 6.87 14.39
C GLY A 26 0.32 5.37 14.39
N PRO A 27 1.04 4.56 15.19
CA PRO A 27 0.78 3.13 15.25
C PRO A 27 -0.58 2.80 15.90
N ASN A 28 -1.14 1.65 15.51
CA ASN A 28 -2.39 1.10 16.05
C ASN A 28 -3.59 2.06 15.91
N THR A 29 -3.73 2.71 14.75
CA THR A 29 -4.79 3.68 14.52
C THR A 29 -5.71 3.30 13.37
N LEU A 30 -7.01 3.62 13.53
CA LEU A 30 -7.94 3.78 12.43
C LEU A 30 -7.82 5.23 11.94
N VAL A 31 -7.28 5.41 10.74
CA VAL A 31 -7.00 6.71 10.14
C VAL A 31 -8.25 7.23 9.44
N THR A 32 -8.78 8.35 9.91
CA THR A 32 -9.96 8.96 9.31
C THR A 32 -9.64 9.76 8.04
N GLU A 33 -10.65 9.96 7.20
CA GLU A 33 -10.58 10.76 5.97
C GLU A 33 -10.62 12.26 6.29
N SER A 34 -9.63 12.76 7.02
CA SER A 34 -9.49 14.16 7.39
C SER A 34 -8.27 14.79 6.72
N GLU A 35 -8.30 16.12 6.61
CA GLU A 35 -7.10 16.87 6.30
C GLU A 35 -6.18 16.78 7.52
N LEU A 36 -5.03 16.15 7.35
CA LEU A 36 -4.04 16.06 8.41
C LEU A 36 -2.85 16.93 8.05
N ASP A 37 -2.61 17.94 8.89
CA ASP A 37 -1.40 18.75 8.82
C ASP A 37 -0.27 17.96 9.49
N SER A 38 0.50 17.22 8.68
CA SER A 38 1.62 16.44 9.17
C SER A 38 2.92 17.28 9.10
N GLN A 39 3.82 17.03 10.06
CA GLN A 39 5.15 17.64 10.10
C GLN A 39 6.17 16.72 9.44
N ARG A 40 7.26 17.30 8.90
CA ARG A 40 8.32 16.55 8.21
C ARG A 40 8.88 15.39 9.06
N GLU A 41 9.06 15.63 10.35
CA GLU A 41 9.65 14.70 11.32
C GLU A 41 8.80 13.46 11.57
N GLN A 42 7.52 13.52 11.26
CA GLN A 42 6.57 12.39 11.39
C GLN A 42 6.67 11.42 10.20
N HIS A 43 7.25 11.88 9.08
CA HIS A 43 7.37 11.06 7.88
C HIS A 43 8.66 10.24 7.87
N VAL A 44 8.52 8.95 7.70
CA VAL A 44 9.64 8.00 7.61
C VAL A 44 10.45 8.20 6.33
N VAL A 45 9.77 8.61 5.26
CA VAL A 45 10.36 8.74 3.93
C VAL A 45 9.97 10.06 3.26
N GLU A 46 10.87 10.56 2.41
CA GLU A 46 10.64 11.75 1.60
C GLU A 46 9.41 11.62 0.68
N TYR A 47 9.11 10.40 0.22
CA TYR A 47 7.95 10.14 -0.63
C TYR A 47 6.65 10.58 0.05
N THR A 48 6.38 10.11 1.27
CA THR A 48 5.13 10.45 1.98
C THR A 48 5.08 11.92 2.35
N TRP A 49 6.21 12.51 2.75
CA TRP A 49 6.34 13.94 2.99
C TRP A 49 6.08 14.77 1.75
N SER A 50 6.68 14.39 0.61
CA SER A 50 6.46 15.12 -0.66
C SER A 50 4.98 15.09 -1.09
N LYS A 51 4.30 13.96 -0.91
CA LYS A 51 2.87 13.83 -1.18
C LYS A 51 2.04 14.73 -0.27
N ALA A 52 2.27 14.72 1.04
CA ALA A 52 1.61 15.60 1.99
C ALA A 52 1.83 17.10 1.66
N THR A 53 3.07 17.46 1.33
CA THR A 53 3.43 18.84 0.97
C THR A 53 2.71 19.31 -0.30
N ILE A 54 2.57 18.45 -1.31
CA ILE A 54 1.85 18.78 -2.55
C ILE A 54 0.36 18.96 -2.27
N GLU A 55 -0.26 18.07 -1.51
CA GLU A 55 -1.66 18.15 -1.11
C GLU A 55 -1.94 19.49 -0.39
N LYS A 56 -1.14 19.81 0.63
CA LYS A 56 -1.24 21.08 1.37
C LYS A 56 -1.09 22.30 0.46
N LYS A 57 -0.06 22.33 -0.39
CA LYS A 57 0.15 23.43 -1.33
C LYS A 57 -1.00 23.62 -2.32
N MET A 58 -1.59 22.54 -2.83
CA MET A 58 -2.73 22.65 -3.73
C MET A 58 -3.95 23.23 -3.00
N THR A 59 -4.23 22.78 -1.80
CA THR A 59 -5.35 23.26 -0.99
C THR A 59 -5.19 24.75 -0.63
N GLU A 60 -4.01 25.14 -0.16
CA GLU A 60 -3.76 26.53 0.31
C GLU A 60 -3.56 27.53 -0.84
N CYS A 61 -2.81 27.14 -1.88
CA CYS A 61 -2.41 28.07 -2.95
C CYS A 61 -3.37 28.08 -4.14
N LEU A 62 -4.24 27.09 -4.28
CA LEU A 62 -5.15 26.96 -5.43
C LEU A 62 -6.63 26.75 -4.96
N PRO A 63 -7.20 27.68 -4.19
CA PRO A 63 -8.53 27.52 -3.61
C PRO A 63 -9.66 27.40 -4.65
N ASN A 64 -9.43 27.90 -5.87
CA ASN A 64 -10.40 27.82 -6.97
C ASN A 64 -10.23 26.55 -7.83
N LEU A 65 -9.25 25.70 -7.54
CA LEU A 65 -9.11 24.43 -8.22
C LEU A 65 -10.23 23.48 -7.72
N PRO A 66 -11.05 22.88 -8.61
CA PRO A 66 -12.08 21.92 -8.19
C PRO A 66 -11.40 20.58 -7.77
N LEU A 67 -10.67 20.64 -6.66
CA LEU A 67 -9.76 19.62 -6.17
C LEU A 67 -10.51 18.50 -5.45
N VAL A 68 -10.13 17.26 -5.74
CA VAL A 68 -10.42 16.06 -4.93
C VAL A 68 -9.08 15.38 -4.64
N ILE A 69 -8.78 15.11 -3.39
CA ILE A 69 -7.58 14.39 -2.99
C ILE A 69 -7.94 12.91 -2.78
N ALA A 70 -7.49 12.06 -3.68
CA ALA A 70 -7.66 10.62 -3.58
C ALA A 70 -6.39 10.00 -2.98
N ARG A 71 -6.53 9.29 -1.87
CA ARG A 71 -5.42 8.66 -1.14
C ARG A 71 -5.55 7.13 -1.17
N PRO A 72 -4.99 6.44 -2.19
CA PRO A 72 -4.93 4.99 -2.18
C PRO A 72 -4.08 4.46 -1.01
N SER A 73 -4.51 3.34 -0.42
CA SER A 73 -3.70 2.52 0.47
C SER A 73 -2.66 1.73 -0.34
N ILE A 74 -2.20 0.60 0.14
CA ILE A 74 -1.25 -0.24 -0.60
C ILE A 74 -1.97 -0.90 -1.77
N VAL A 75 -1.52 -0.62 -3.00
CA VAL A 75 -2.10 -1.22 -4.22
C VAL A 75 -1.23 -2.40 -4.65
N VAL A 76 -1.80 -3.62 -4.64
CA VAL A 76 -1.10 -4.83 -5.04
C VAL A 76 -1.99 -5.70 -5.91
N GLY A 77 -1.50 -6.03 -7.09
CA GLY A 77 -2.17 -6.95 -7.99
C GLY A 77 -3.50 -6.45 -8.56
N HIS A 78 -4.13 -7.28 -9.35
CA HIS A 78 -5.47 -7.13 -9.90
C HIS A 78 -6.33 -8.27 -9.39
N SER A 79 -7.57 -8.02 -9.03
CA SER A 79 -8.45 -9.02 -8.40
C SER A 79 -8.66 -10.29 -9.24
N GLU A 80 -8.56 -10.21 -10.56
CA GLU A 80 -8.72 -11.35 -11.48
C GLU A 80 -7.40 -11.78 -12.15
N GLN A 81 -6.47 -10.84 -12.42
CA GLN A 81 -5.26 -11.11 -13.21
C GLN A 81 -4.00 -11.30 -12.34
N GLY A 82 -4.12 -11.18 -11.01
CA GLY A 82 -2.99 -11.28 -10.10
C GLY A 82 -2.01 -10.12 -10.29
N CYS A 83 -0.73 -10.42 -10.40
CA CYS A 83 0.33 -9.41 -10.54
C CYS A 83 0.57 -8.92 -11.98
N LEU A 84 -0.40 -9.03 -12.86
CA LEU A 84 -0.33 -8.50 -14.21
C LEU A 84 -1.14 -7.18 -14.32
N PRO A 85 -0.59 -6.11 -14.90
CA PRO A 85 0.73 -6.02 -15.53
C PRO A 85 1.87 -5.70 -14.54
N SER A 86 1.58 -5.47 -13.26
CA SER A 86 2.58 -5.11 -12.24
C SER A 86 2.37 -5.90 -10.96
N ALA A 87 3.45 -6.39 -10.40
CA ALA A 87 3.49 -7.01 -9.08
C ALA A 87 3.51 -5.98 -7.94
N SER A 88 3.87 -4.72 -8.22
CA SER A 88 4.09 -3.71 -7.18
C SER A 88 4.93 -4.30 -6.04
N ILE A 89 4.58 -4.05 -4.79
CA ILE A 89 5.31 -4.55 -3.62
C ILE A 89 4.95 -6.00 -3.24
N PHE A 90 4.31 -6.79 -4.10
CA PHE A 90 3.97 -8.20 -3.80
C PHE A 90 5.17 -9.02 -3.35
N TRP A 91 6.36 -8.74 -3.90
CA TRP A 91 7.62 -9.36 -3.50
C TRP A 91 7.94 -9.21 -2.01
N VAL A 92 7.45 -8.15 -1.33
CA VAL A 92 7.65 -7.96 0.13
C VAL A 92 6.92 -9.05 0.90
N PHE A 93 5.69 -9.37 0.53
CA PHE A 93 4.92 -10.43 1.17
C PHE A 93 5.55 -11.81 0.94
N LEU A 94 6.01 -12.09 -0.29
CA LEU A 94 6.75 -13.33 -0.59
C LEU A 94 8.05 -13.43 0.20
N MET A 95 8.78 -12.32 0.34
CA MET A 95 10.02 -12.25 1.09
C MET A 95 9.79 -12.56 2.57
N VAL A 96 8.78 -11.93 3.20
CA VAL A 96 8.42 -12.18 4.60
C VAL A 96 8.04 -13.64 4.80
N PHE A 97 7.23 -14.18 3.92
CA PHE A 97 6.81 -15.58 3.95
C PHE A 97 8.00 -16.54 3.84
N THR A 98 8.92 -16.30 2.89
CA THR A 98 10.09 -17.15 2.67
C THR A 98 11.09 -17.07 3.83
N LEU A 99 11.29 -15.89 4.42
CA LEU A 99 12.18 -15.71 5.59
C LEU A 99 11.60 -16.29 6.89
N ARG A 100 10.27 -16.41 6.98
CA ARG A 100 9.54 -16.78 8.20
C ARG A 100 9.85 -15.89 9.39
N LYS A 101 10.30 -14.68 9.14
CA LYS A 101 10.58 -13.65 10.15
C LYS A 101 10.53 -12.24 9.57
N PHE A 102 10.01 -11.31 10.32
CA PHE A 102 9.99 -9.89 9.98
C PHE A 102 9.79 -9.03 11.23
N THR A 103 9.61 -7.73 11.05
CA THR A 103 9.53 -6.76 12.13
C THR A 103 8.12 -6.49 12.65
N CYS A 104 7.09 -6.99 11.97
CA CYS A 104 5.68 -6.87 12.39
C CYS A 104 5.20 -8.06 13.22
N GLU A 105 4.12 -7.88 13.95
CA GLU A 105 3.36 -8.97 14.54
C GLU A 105 2.47 -9.62 13.48
N LEU A 106 2.17 -10.92 13.60
CA LEU A 106 1.22 -11.59 12.72
C LEU A 106 -0.21 -11.04 12.86
N GLN A 107 -0.53 -10.46 14.01
CA GLN A 107 -1.83 -9.85 14.28
C GLN A 107 -1.97 -8.41 13.77
N ASP A 108 -0.86 -7.80 13.34
CA ASP A 108 -0.89 -6.46 12.78
C ASP A 108 -1.67 -6.46 11.46
N HIS A 109 -2.52 -5.44 11.28
CA HIS A 109 -3.30 -5.26 10.06
C HIS A 109 -2.46 -4.58 8.98
N VAL A 110 -2.80 -4.93 7.76
CA VAL A 110 -2.33 -4.24 6.56
C VAL A 110 -3.50 -3.94 5.64
N ASP A 111 -3.51 -2.71 5.12
CA ASP A 111 -4.57 -2.22 4.24
C ASP A 111 -4.08 -2.32 2.79
N VAL A 112 -4.55 -3.34 2.08
CA VAL A 112 -4.18 -3.65 0.69
C VAL A 112 -5.41 -3.73 -0.18
N ILE A 113 -5.36 -3.08 -1.34
CA ILE A 113 -6.42 -3.08 -2.35
C ILE A 113 -5.88 -3.54 -3.71
N PRO A 114 -6.73 -4.13 -4.58
CA PRO A 114 -6.33 -4.44 -5.94
C PRO A 114 -6.41 -3.20 -6.84
N VAL A 115 -5.61 -3.19 -7.92
CA VAL A 115 -5.49 -2.05 -8.83
C VAL A 115 -6.77 -1.73 -9.58
N ASP A 116 -7.56 -2.73 -9.94
CA ASP A 116 -8.88 -2.57 -10.58
C ASP A 116 -9.86 -1.83 -9.68
N TYR A 117 -9.91 -2.17 -8.38
CA TYR A 117 -10.71 -1.41 -7.42
C TYR A 117 -10.24 0.05 -7.31
N CYS A 118 -8.92 0.26 -7.27
CA CYS A 118 -8.35 1.61 -7.23
C CYS A 118 -8.75 2.41 -8.48
N ALA A 119 -8.69 1.80 -9.66
CA ALA A 119 -9.10 2.42 -10.93
C ALA A 119 -10.59 2.76 -10.95
N ASP A 120 -11.46 1.82 -10.56
CA ASP A 120 -12.91 2.04 -10.48
C ASP A 120 -13.26 3.16 -9.51
N ALA A 121 -12.60 3.22 -8.35
CA ALA A 121 -12.78 4.30 -7.39
C ALA A 121 -12.40 5.66 -7.97
N LEU A 122 -11.26 5.76 -8.67
CA LEU A 122 -10.83 7.00 -9.33
C LEU A 122 -11.81 7.43 -10.42
N ILE A 123 -12.32 6.51 -11.24
CA ILE A 123 -13.34 6.79 -12.25
C ILE A 123 -14.64 7.29 -11.59
N ARG A 124 -15.07 6.67 -10.51
CA ARG A 124 -16.25 7.08 -9.74
C ARG A 124 -16.12 8.49 -9.19
N LEU A 125 -14.93 8.84 -8.67
CA LEU A 125 -14.63 10.18 -8.18
C LEU A 125 -14.73 11.26 -9.27
N LEU A 126 -14.62 10.94 -10.56
CA LEU A 126 -14.78 11.90 -11.65
C LEU A 126 -16.20 12.47 -11.73
N SER A 127 -17.22 11.70 -11.38
CA SER A 127 -18.63 12.07 -11.50
C SER A 127 -19.40 12.18 -10.18
N ALA A 128 -18.79 11.78 -9.06
CA ALA A 128 -19.47 11.78 -7.75
C ALA A 128 -19.81 13.19 -7.30
N GLU A 129 -21.00 13.42 -6.78
CA GLU A 129 -21.41 14.68 -6.17
C GLU A 129 -20.90 14.82 -4.73
N GLY A 130 -20.69 16.06 -4.29
CA GLY A 130 -20.35 16.37 -2.89
C GLY A 130 -18.93 15.97 -2.46
N VAL A 131 -18.01 15.73 -3.41
CA VAL A 131 -16.63 15.32 -3.12
C VAL A 131 -15.58 16.41 -3.38
N LEU A 132 -16.00 17.58 -3.88
CA LEU A 132 -15.08 18.70 -4.12
C LEU A 132 -14.47 19.18 -2.80
N HIS A 133 -13.16 19.42 -2.83
CA HIS A 133 -12.34 19.81 -1.70
C HIS A 133 -12.27 18.79 -0.56
N GLU A 134 -12.64 17.54 -0.85
CA GLU A 134 -12.56 16.44 0.11
C GLU A 134 -11.28 15.62 -0.05
N VAL A 135 -10.85 15.05 1.07
CA VAL A 135 -9.87 13.96 1.11
C VAL A 135 -10.63 12.64 1.20
N ILE A 136 -10.34 11.72 0.29
CA ILE A 136 -11.03 10.43 0.18
C ILE A 136 -9.98 9.32 0.14
N HIS A 137 -10.10 8.37 1.05
CA HIS A 137 -9.27 7.18 1.03
C HIS A 137 -9.83 6.15 0.03
N ILE A 138 -8.94 5.58 -0.77
CA ILE A 138 -9.21 4.40 -1.58
C ILE A 138 -8.51 3.24 -0.87
N SER A 139 -9.21 2.60 0.06
CA SER A 139 -8.62 1.67 1.02
C SER A 139 -9.50 0.45 1.26
N ALA A 140 -8.92 -0.56 1.89
CA ALA A 140 -9.65 -1.76 2.30
C ALA A 140 -10.66 -1.47 3.41
N GLY A 141 -10.38 -0.49 4.25
CA GLY A 141 -11.20 -0.17 5.41
C GLY A 141 -11.19 -1.30 6.45
N THR A 142 -12.04 -1.19 7.45
CA THR A 142 -12.17 -2.18 8.53
C THR A 142 -12.70 -3.53 8.05
N ASP A 143 -13.50 -3.53 6.98
CA ASP A 143 -14.19 -4.75 6.52
C ASP A 143 -13.32 -5.64 5.63
N SER A 144 -12.37 -5.06 4.91
CA SER A 144 -11.56 -5.77 3.91
C SER A 144 -10.05 -5.75 4.20
N SER A 145 -9.58 -5.00 5.21
CA SER A 145 -8.20 -5.13 5.68
C SER A 145 -7.95 -6.53 6.24
N VAL A 146 -6.73 -7.00 6.14
CA VAL A 146 -6.33 -8.34 6.57
C VAL A 146 -5.14 -8.26 7.51
N THR A 147 -4.95 -9.30 8.32
CA THR A 147 -3.76 -9.45 9.17
C THR A 147 -2.61 -10.12 8.42
N PHE A 148 -1.38 -9.95 8.89
CA PHE A 148 -0.25 -10.71 8.35
C PHE A 148 -0.42 -12.21 8.55
N ALA A 149 -1.12 -12.67 9.60
CA ALA A 149 -1.46 -14.08 9.79
C ALA A 149 -2.32 -14.63 8.64
N GLU A 150 -3.40 -13.90 8.29
CA GLU A 150 -4.27 -14.29 7.17
C GLU A 150 -3.51 -14.33 5.83
N ILE A 151 -2.61 -13.36 5.60
CA ILE A 151 -1.75 -13.34 4.40
C ILE A 151 -0.79 -14.54 4.40
N TYR A 152 -0.18 -14.84 5.54
CA TYR A 152 0.76 -15.95 5.68
C TYR A 152 0.10 -17.30 5.39
N GLU A 153 -1.11 -17.54 5.93
CA GLU A 153 -1.92 -18.72 5.65
C GLU A 153 -2.33 -18.82 4.18
N ALA A 154 -2.76 -17.69 3.60
CA ALA A 154 -3.15 -17.65 2.19
C ALA A 154 -1.95 -17.92 1.27
N LEU A 155 -0.74 -17.43 1.60
CA LEU A 155 0.49 -17.73 0.87
C LEU A 155 0.86 -19.21 1.00
N ALA A 156 0.81 -19.80 2.20
CA ALA A 156 1.08 -21.22 2.40
C ALA A 156 0.16 -22.09 1.55
N LYS A 157 -1.14 -21.76 1.53
CA LYS A 157 -2.13 -22.45 0.71
C LYS A 157 -1.84 -22.30 -0.80
N ALA A 158 -1.53 -21.08 -1.26
CA ALA A 158 -1.32 -20.77 -2.69
C ALA A 158 -0.01 -21.37 -3.23
N THR A 159 1.04 -21.44 -2.41
CA THR A 159 2.34 -22.04 -2.77
C THR A 159 2.36 -23.57 -2.61
N GLY A 160 1.43 -24.12 -1.83
CA GLY A 160 1.43 -25.54 -1.46
C GLY A 160 2.47 -25.90 -0.39
N GLU A 161 3.06 -24.89 0.28
CA GLU A 161 4.01 -25.12 1.36
C GLU A 161 3.31 -25.50 2.66
N GLN A 162 3.80 -26.54 3.33
CA GLN A 162 3.35 -26.93 4.67
C GLN A 162 4.07 -26.07 5.72
N THR A 163 3.71 -24.80 5.79
CA THR A 163 4.25 -23.86 6.76
C THR A 163 3.24 -23.60 7.87
N LEU A 164 3.69 -23.65 9.12
CA LEU A 164 2.85 -23.31 10.26
C LEU A 164 3.06 -21.84 10.65
N ILE A 165 2.02 -21.19 11.11
CA ILE A 165 2.09 -19.84 11.71
C ILE A 165 3.14 -19.79 12.85
N SER A 166 3.27 -20.90 13.60
CA SER A 166 4.28 -21.04 14.67
C SER A 166 5.72 -20.92 14.18
N ASP A 167 5.97 -21.09 12.88
CA ASP A 167 7.32 -20.97 12.31
C ASP A 167 7.75 -19.52 12.13
N TYR A 168 6.79 -18.57 12.16
CA TYR A 168 7.08 -17.16 12.04
C TYR A 168 7.65 -16.57 13.33
N GLN A 169 8.62 -15.68 13.20
CA GLN A 169 9.26 -14.99 14.31
C GLN A 169 9.26 -13.47 14.06
N LYS A 170 8.70 -12.70 15.00
CA LYS A 170 8.98 -11.27 15.04
C LYS A 170 10.41 -11.03 15.47
N VAL A 171 11.13 -10.22 14.72
CA VAL A 171 12.54 -9.91 14.98
C VAL A 171 12.78 -8.41 14.91
N SER A 172 13.83 -7.93 15.57
CA SER A 172 14.31 -6.57 15.38
C SER A 172 14.99 -6.41 14.01
N TYR A 173 15.08 -5.17 13.51
CA TYR A 173 15.83 -4.89 12.30
C TYR A 173 17.30 -5.38 12.37
N LYS A 174 17.94 -5.29 13.57
CA LYS A 174 19.29 -5.78 13.80
C LYS A 174 19.39 -7.28 13.52
N GLN A 175 18.47 -8.07 14.05
CA GLN A 175 18.41 -9.52 13.82
C GLN A 175 18.08 -9.86 12.35
N LEU A 176 17.26 -9.05 11.69
CA LEU A 176 17.00 -9.20 10.26
C LEU A 176 18.27 -8.94 9.43
N ALA A 177 19.05 -7.92 9.80
CA ALA A 177 20.31 -7.59 9.16
C ALA A 177 21.38 -8.70 9.31
N GLU A 178 21.37 -9.46 10.39
CA GLU A 178 22.26 -10.62 10.58
C GLU A 178 22.02 -11.72 9.52
N SER A 179 20.83 -11.77 8.94
CA SER A 179 20.47 -12.71 7.88
C SER A 179 20.92 -12.27 6.49
N GLN A 180 21.44 -11.05 6.32
CA GLN A 180 21.81 -10.47 5.02
C GLN A 180 22.71 -11.40 4.19
N LYS A 181 23.70 -12.03 4.81
CA LYS A 181 24.66 -12.92 4.13
C LYS A 181 24.00 -14.16 3.48
N SER A 182 22.80 -14.52 3.90
CA SER A 182 22.06 -15.65 3.35
C SER A 182 21.06 -15.26 2.25
N PHE A 183 20.87 -13.97 1.96
CA PHE A 183 19.84 -13.50 1.02
C PHE A 183 20.01 -14.06 -0.39
N LYS A 184 21.26 -14.15 -0.91
CA LYS A 184 21.51 -14.75 -2.23
C LYS A 184 21.10 -16.22 -2.31
N ASN A 185 21.27 -16.95 -1.21
CA ASN A 185 20.88 -18.36 -1.15
C ASN A 185 19.35 -18.52 -1.05
N ILE A 186 18.67 -17.56 -0.41
CA ILE A 186 17.23 -17.63 -0.15
C ILE A 186 16.43 -17.04 -1.33
N PHE A 187 16.87 -15.91 -1.88
CA PHE A 187 16.11 -15.13 -2.87
C PHE A 187 16.68 -15.20 -4.29
N GLY A 188 17.79 -15.91 -4.48
CA GLY A 188 18.54 -15.90 -5.74
C GLY A 188 19.48 -14.68 -5.87
N PRO A 189 20.09 -14.50 -7.06
CA PRO A 189 21.03 -13.42 -7.32
C PRO A 189 20.40 -12.04 -7.04
N CYS A 190 20.85 -11.36 -5.99
CA CYS A 190 20.31 -10.06 -5.58
C CYS A 190 21.40 -9.15 -5.03
N ASN A 191 21.10 -7.84 -4.97
CA ASN A 191 21.89 -6.89 -4.20
C ASN A 191 21.43 -6.92 -2.74
N GLU A 192 22.15 -7.65 -1.88
CA GLU A 192 21.79 -7.87 -0.48
C GLU A 192 21.64 -6.57 0.32
N ARG A 193 22.41 -5.51 -0.01
CA ARG A 193 22.31 -4.21 0.67
C ARG A 193 21.03 -3.49 0.29
N VAL A 194 20.67 -3.50 -0.98
CA VAL A 194 19.42 -2.88 -1.47
C VAL A 194 18.22 -3.61 -0.88
N MET A 195 18.26 -4.95 -0.87
CA MET A 195 17.20 -5.76 -0.28
C MET A 195 17.03 -5.48 1.21
N LEU A 196 18.12 -5.43 1.99
CA LEU A 196 18.06 -5.11 3.40
C LEU A 196 17.51 -3.69 3.67
N ARG A 197 17.89 -2.72 2.84
CA ARG A 197 17.35 -1.34 2.93
C ARG A 197 15.85 -1.32 2.65
N ALA A 198 15.38 -2.05 1.67
CA ALA A 198 13.97 -2.18 1.38
C ALA A 198 13.21 -2.87 2.53
N MET A 199 13.79 -3.94 3.09
CA MET A 199 13.23 -4.60 4.29
C MET A 199 13.11 -3.65 5.49
N SER A 200 14.08 -2.77 5.69
CA SER A 200 14.02 -1.76 6.76
C SER A 200 12.84 -0.81 6.56
N LEU A 201 12.67 -0.34 5.34
CA LEU A 201 11.60 0.58 4.96
C LEU A 201 10.23 -0.05 5.14
N TYR A 202 10.00 -1.20 4.51
CA TYR A 202 8.72 -1.90 4.59
C TYR A 202 8.46 -2.47 5.99
N GLY A 203 9.50 -2.86 6.71
CA GLY A 203 9.41 -3.29 8.09
C GLY A 203 8.91 -2.18 9.03
N HIS A 204 9.28 -0.93 8.77
CA HIS A 204 8.73 0.19 9.53
C HIS A 204 7.24 0.38 9.25
N PHE A 205 6.82 0.39 7.98
CA PHE A 205 5.41 0.55 7.61
C PHE A 205 4.54 -0.63 8.07
N SER A 206 5.04 -1.87 7.98
CA SER A 206 4.29 -3.05 8.40
C SER A 206 4.02 -3.10 9.91
N GLY A 207 4.91 -2.53 10.72
CA GLY A 207 4.73 -2.47 12.18
C GLY A 207 3.82 -1.35 12.66
N LEU A 208 3.26 -0.51 11.77
CA LEU A 208 2.34 0.55 12.18
C LEU A 208 0.96 0.02 12.59
N ASN A 209 0.52 -1.12 12.06
CA ASN A 209 -0.81 -1.68 12.33
C ASN A 209 -1.91 -0.63 12.13
N VAL A 210 -2.03 -0.11 10.90
CA VAL A 210 -2.99 0.95 10.57
C VAL A 210 -4.04 0.46 9.57
N ILE A 211 -5.25 0.95 9.75
CA ILE A 211 -6.37 0.77 8.82
C ILE A 211 -6.83 2.16 8.39
N PHE A 212 -7.12 2.35 7.13
CA PHE A 212 -7.62 3.62 6.60
C PHE A 212 -9.13 3.53 6.41
N ASP A 213 -9.87 4.44 7.08
CA ASP A 213 -11.32 4.55 6.89
C ASP A 213 -11.65 4.88 5.43
N ASN A 214 -12.70 4.26 4.88
CA ASN A 214 -13.16 4.47 3.51
C ASN A 214 -14.65 4.83 3.43
N ALA A 215 -15.21 5.35 4.51
CA ALA A 215 -16.63 5.64 4.63
C ALA A 215 -17.11 6.63 3.57
N LYS A 216 -16.32 7.66 3.21
CA LYS A 216 -16.69 8.62 2.17
C LYS A 216 -16.80 7.95 0.80
N LEU A 217 -15.86 7.07 0.46
CA LEU A 217 -15.87 6.34 -0.82
C LEU A 217 -17.08 5.41 -0.90
N LEU A 218 -17.40 4.68 0.18
CA LEU A 218 -18.59 3.83 0.24
C LEU A 218 -19.88 4.64 0.15
N LYS A 219 -19.94 5.81 0.78
CA LYS A 219 -21.11 6.72 0.75
C LYS A 219 -21.44 7.20 -0.67
N ILE A 220 -20.47 7.38 -1.54
CA ILE A 220 -20.69 7.73 -2.96
C ILE A 220 -20.96 6.50 -3.84
N GLY A 221 -21.24 5.35 -3.25
CA GLY A 221 -21.71 4.15 -3.92
C GLY A 221 -20.60 3.23 -4.44
N ALA A 222 -19.35 3.35 -3.97
CA ALA A 222 -18.35 2.34 -4.25
C ALA A 222 -18.70 1.02 -3.53
N SER A 223 -18.38 -0.10 -4.14
CA SER A 223 -18.46 -1.41 -3.49
C SER A 223 -17.32 -1.56 -2.48
N LYS A 224 -17.44 -2.51 -1.55
CA LYS A 224 -16.31 -2.93 -0.73
C LYS A 224 -15.27 -3.61 -1.60
N PRO A 225 -13.97 -3.35 -1.39
CA PRO A 225 -12.92 -4.06 -2.13
C PRO A 225 -12.86 -5.54 -1.71
N ALA A 226 -12.39 -6.39 -2.62
CA ALA A 226 -12.01 -7.75 -2.28
C ALA A 226 -10.89 -7.72 -1.22
N LYS A 227 -10.91 -8.66 -0.28
CA LYS A 227 -9.80 -8.85 0.65
C LYS A 227 -8.56 -9.29 -0.13
N PHE A 228 -7.38 -8.87 0.28
CA PHE A 228 -6.14 -9.27 -0.38
C PHE A 228 -6.00 -10.80 -0.45
N THR A 229 -6.45 -11.50 0.58
CA THR A 229 -6.44 -12.97 0.63
C THR A 229 -7.35 -13.64 -0.40
N ASP A 230 -8.37 -12.94 -0.93
CA ASP A 230 -9.31 -13.51 -1.90
C ASP A 230 -8.72 -13.65 -3.32
N TYR A 231 -7.65 -12.89 -3.63
CA TYR A 231 -7.00 -12.92 -4.94
C TYR A 231 -5.48 -13.15 -4.88
N LEU A 232 -4.96 -13.42 -3.69
CA LEU A 232 -3.53 -13.64 -3.47
C LEU A 232 -3.02 -14.88 -4.22
N ASP A 233 -3.83 -15.93 -4.36
CA ASP A 233 -3.51 -17.13 -5.15
C ASP A 233 -3.24 -16.79 -6.63
N ARG A 234 -3.95 -15.81 -7.19
CA ARG A 234 -3.73 -15.30 -8.54
C ARG A 234 -2.42 -14.52 -8.63
N CYS A 235 -2.10 -13.75 -7.60
CA CYS A 235 -0.81 -13.07 -7.51
C CYS A 235 0.35 -14.07 -7.47
N VAL A 236 0.26 -15.14 -6.68
CA VAL A 236 1.26 -16.21 -6.63
C VAL A 236 1.35 -16.92 -7.99
N THR A 237 0.22 -17.23 -8.61
CA THR A 237 0.18 -17.94 -9.89
C THR A 237 0.80 -17.11 -11.01
N SER A 238 0.50 -15.82 -11.09
CA SER A 238 1.01 -14.91 -12.13
C SER A 238 2.49 -14.56 -11.97
N THR A 239 3.07 -14.76 -10.79
CA THR A 239 4.51 -14.55 -10.52
C THR A 239 5.31 -15.86 -10.49
N ARG A 240 4.68 -16.99 -10.82
CA ARG A 240 5.35 -18.28 -10.81
C ARG A 240 6.55 -18.31 -11.76
N GLY A 241 7.70 -18.74 -11.25
CA GLY A 241 8.96 -18.80 -12.00
C GLY A 241 9.76 -17.50 -12.01
N VAL A 242 9.25 -16.42 -11.41
CA VAL A 242 9.98 -15.16 -11.20
C VAL A 242 10.52 -15.14 -9.78
N THR A 243 11.79 -14.86 -9.62
CA THR A 243 12.40 -14.76 -8.27
C THR A 243 11.99 -13.49 -7.55
N ILE A 244 12.04 -13.51 -6.22
CA ILE A 244 11.76 -12.33 -5.38
C ILE A 244 12.68 -11.17 -5.76
N ALA A 245 13.95 -11.46 -6.08
CA ALA A 245 14.91 -10.44 -6.50
C ALA A 245 14.56 -9.81 -7.86
N GLU A 246 14.04 -10.57 -8.82
CA GLU A 246 13.56 -10.05 -10.11
C GLU A 246 12.32 -9.19 -9.94
N LEU A 247 11.34 -9.63 -9.14
CA LEU A 247 10.15 -8.83 -8.82
C LEU A 247 10.52 -7.49 -8.18
N MET A 248 11.46 -7.49 -7.23
CA MET A 248 11.98 -6.27 -6.62
C MET A 248 12.64 -5.33 -7.63
N GLN A 249 13.38 -5.85 -8.61
CA GLN A 249 14.02 -5.03 -9.65
C GLN A 249 12.99 -4.35 -10.57
N ILE A 250 11.86 -4.99 -10.83
CA ILE A 250 10.78 -4.41 -11.64
C ILE A 250 10.13 -3.25 -10.89
N ASP A 251 9.92 -3.37 -9.59
CA ASP A 251 9.28 -2.36 -8.74
C ASP A 251 10.15 -1.08 -8.61
N PHE A 252 11.48 -1.19 -8.67
CA PHE A 252 12.41 -0.07 -8.55
C PHE A 252 12.87 0.56 -9.89
N LYS A 253 12.28 0.18 -11.01
CA LYS A 253 12.49 0.83 -12.30
C LYS A 253 11.51 1.98 -12.51
#